data_5cb6b26d0c973752d36693c883fd2394
#
_entry.id   5cb6b26d0c973752d36693c883fd2394
#
_cell.length_a   1.000
_cell.length_b   1.000
_cell.length_c   1.000
_cell.angle_alpha   90.00
_cell.angle_beta   90.00
_cell.angle_gamma   90.00
#
_symmetry.space_group_name_H-M   'P 1'
#
loop_
_entity.id
_entity.type
_entity.pdbx_description
1 polymer ?
#
loop_
_entity_poly.entity_id
_entity_poly.type
_entity_poly.pdbx_seq_one_letter_code
_entity_poly.pdbx_strand_id
1 'polypeptide(L)'
;APMSLCGAMSQGYIGYDLQNAVRSELLNRGIFKPVSTVITQVRVDLFDKAFNHPTKVIGRYMTAEEAEAEEEKGNHVVEENGSYRRIIASPRPVDIYEIDAVKALIDAGQIVIAAGGGGIPVMEQGTKLKGASAVIEKDYTAAKLADMLDASTLLILTARDQMEADGKPIDALTSEEAIQLMDEGHFDEITTLPKIDACVSFVTSGEERTAIIGNLDDAYHLIRGRRGTRITK
;
A
#
# COMPACT_ATOMS: atom_id res chain seq x y z
N ALA A 1 21.49 3.71 -6.32
CA ALA A 1 20.96 2.34 -6.51
C ALA A 1 19.64 2.40 -7.27
N PRO A 2 19.27 1.41 -8.08
CA PRO A 2 17.94 1.33 -8.70
C PRO A 2 16.83 1.32 -7.63
N MET A 3 15.66 1.91 -7.95
CA MET A 3 14.52 1.99 -7.00
C MET A 3 14.09 0.60 -6.51
N SER A 4 14.06 -0.39 -7.39
CA SER A 4 13.73 -1.77 -7.02
C SER A 4 14.69 -2.36 -5.98
N LEU A 5 16.00 -2.05 -6.09
CA LEU A 5 16.98 -2.49 -5.09
C LEU A 5 16.78 -1.75 -3.76
N CYS A 6 16.48 -0.45 -3.77
CA CYS A 6 16.14 0.30 -2.57
C CYS A 6 14.89 -0.29 -1.89
N GLY A 7 13.88 -0.67 -2.67
CA GLY A 7 12.69 -1.37 -2.17
C GLY A 7 13.03 -2.70 -1.49
N ALA A 8 13.86 -3.52 -2.12
CA ALA A 8 14.29 -4.80 -1.56
C ALA A 8 15.07 -4.63 -0.24
N MET A 9 16.01 -3.68 -0.19
CA MET A 9 16.76 -3.34 1.02
C MET A 9 15.85 -2.84 2.14
N SER A 10 14.88 -1.99 1.81
CA SER A 10 13.89 -1.46 2.77
C SER A 10 13.00 -2.58 3.31
N GLN A 11 12.51 -3.48 2.47
CA GLN A 11 11.72 -4.64 2.91
C GLN A 11 12.53 -5.56 3.84
N GLY A 12 13.80 -5.81 3.53
CA GLY A 12 14.68 -6.61 4.38
C GLY A 12 14.92 -5.96 5.74
N TYR A 13 15.29 -4.69 5.76
CA TYR A 13 15.59 -3.96 7.00
C TYR A 13 14.34 -3.79 7.88
N ILE A 14 13.28 -3.19 7.35
CA ILE A 14 12.04 -2.94 8.11
C ILE A 14 11.34 -4.26 8.45
N GLY A 15 11.34 -5.22 7.53
CA GLY A 15 10.78 -6.54 7.76
C GLY A 15 11.47 -7.29 8.90
N TYR A 16 12.80 -7.21 8.99
CA TYR A 16 13.55 -7.78 10.09
C TYR A 16 13.16 -7.16 11.45
N ASP A 17 13.10 -5.83 11.53
CA ASP A 17 12.72 -5.15 12.77
C ASP A 17 11.29 -5.49 13.19
N LEU A 18 10.36 -5.45 12.24
CA LEU A 18 8.95 -5.76 12.49
C LEU A 18 8.75 -7.22 12.87
N GLN A 19 9.45 -8.15 12.21
CA GLN A 19 9.42 -9.57 12.54
C GLN A 19 9.85 -9.82 13.99
N ASN A 20 10.94 -9.18 14.43
CA ASN A 20 11.42 -9.31 15.80
C ASN A 20 10.46 -8.69 16.82
N ALA A 21 9.92 -7.52 16.53
CA ALA A 21 8.96 -6.83 17.41
C ALA A 21 7.68 -7.66 17.59
N VAL A 22 7.09 -8.15 16.49
CA VAL A 22 5.88 -8.98 16.52
C VAL A 22 6.15 -10.30 17.25
N ARG A 23 7.29 -10.96 16.97
CA ARG A 23 7.66 -12.19 17.65
C ARG A 23 7.80 -11.99 19.16
N SER A 24 8.46 -10.91 19.58
CA SER A 24 8.64 -10.59 21.00
C SER A 24 7.31 -10.36 21.70
N GLU A 25 6.41 -9.62 21.07
CA GLU A 25 5.09 -9.35 21.63
C GLU A 25 4.22 -10.62 21.73
N LEU A 26 4.27 -11.49 20.75
CA LEU A 26 3.60 -12.79 20.79
C LEU A 26 4.10 -13.64 21.98
N LEU A 27 5.42 -13.73 22.16
CA LEU A 27 6.02 -14.48 23.27
C LEU A 27 5.64 -13.89 24.63
N ASN A 28 5.61 -12.57 24.79
CA ASN A 28 5.15 -11.90 25.99
C ASN A 28 3.70 -12.26 26.36
N ARG A 29 2.89 -12.57 25.36
CA ARG A 29 1.49 -13.03 25.53
C ARG A 29 1.33 -14.54 25.60
N GLY A 30 2.41 -15.30 25.60
CA GLY A 30 2.39 -16.76 25.61
C GLY A 30 1.93 -17.39 24.29
N ILE A 31 2.01 -16.65 23.18
CA ILE A 31 1.60 -17.12 21.85
C ILE A 31 2.86 -17.56 21.08
N PHE A 32 2.91 -18.84 20.72
CA PHE A 32 4.01 -19.43 19.97
C PHE A 32 3.65 -19.54 18.49
N LYS A 33 3.80 -18.45 17.74
CA LYS A 33 3.63 -18.43 16.30
C LYS A 33 4.90 -17.95 15.60
N PRO A 34 5.37 -18.61 14.54
CA PRO A 34 6.44 -18.08 13.69
C PRO A 34 6.00 -16.81 13.00
N VAL A 35 6.94 -15.89 12.80
CA VAL A 35 6.76 -14.66 12.02
C VAL A 35 7.82 -14.68 10.93
N SER A 36 7.43 -14.52 9.69
CA SER A 36 8.32 -14.56 8.53
C SER A 36 8.16 -13.33 7.66
N THR A 37 9.27 -12.79 7.19
CA THR A 37 9.30 -11.70 6.21
C THR A 37 9.61 -12.26 4.83
N VAL A 38 8.78 -11.92 3.85
CA VAL A 38 8.95 -12.31 2.44
C VAL A 38 9.28 -11.06 1.63
N ILE A 39 10.44 -11.06 0.98
CA ILE A 39 10.78 -10.05 -0.03
C ILE A 39 9.83 -10.23 -1.19
N THR A 40 9.05 -9.19 -1.51
CA THR A 40 7.88 -9.31 -2.38
C THR A 40 8.02 -8.43 -3.61
N GLN A 41 7.94 -9.05 -4.79
CA GLN A 41 7.92 -8.42 -6.09
C GLN A 41 6.48 -8.29 -6.58
N VAL A 42 6.14 -7.10 -7.08
CA VAL A 42 4.79 -6.79 -7.56
C VAL A 42 4.86 -6.39 -9.03
N ARG A 43 4.15 -7.15 -9.86
CA ARG A 43 4.07 -6.88 -11.28
C ARG A 43 3.25 -5.63 -11.53
N VAL A 44 3.77 -4.75 -12.38
CA VAL A 44 3.08 -3.57 -12.89
C VAL A 44 2.97 -3.65 -14.41
N ASP A 45 1.94 -3.01 -14.97
CA ASP A 45 1.79 -2.93 -16.42
C ASP A 45 2.75 -1.86 -16.98
N LEU A 46 3.54 -2.23 -17.98
CA LEU A 46 4.44 -1.31 -18.69
C LEU A 46 3.70 -0.14 -19.35
N PHE A 47 2.44 -0.34 -19.70
CA PHE A 47 1.57 0.65 -20.37
C PHE A 47 0.68 1.41 -19.39
N ASP A 48 0.86 1.25 -18.08
CA ASP A 48 0.12 2.03 -17.10
C ASP A 48 0.35 3.54 -17.33
N LYS A 49 -0.75 4.29 -17.32
CA LYS A 49 -0.74 5.75 -17.53
C LYS A 49 0.17 6.49 -16.56
N ALA A 50 0.37 5.94 -15.37
CA ALA A 50 1.25 6.52 -14.33
C ALA A 50 2.69 6.71 -14.82
N PHE A 51 3.18 5.92 -15.76
CA PHE A 51 4.52 6.11 -16.33
C PHE A 51 4.65 7.35 -17.21
N ASN A 52 3.55 7.77 -17.80
CA ASN A 52 3.50 9.01 -18.61
C ASN A 52 3.10 10.24 -17.76
N HIS A 53 2.47 10.02 -16.62
CA HIS A 53 1.99 11.06 -15.70
C HIS A 53 2.42 10.73 -14.27
N PRO A 54 3.71 10.89 -13.93
CA PRO A 54 4.20 10.64 -12.59
C PRO A 54 3.62 11.66 -11.61
N THR A 55 3.13 11.18 -10.47
CA THR A 55 2.50 12.02 -9.43
C THR A 55 3.01 11.73 -8.02
N LYS A 56 3.66 10.58 -7.80
CA LYS A 56 4.09 10.18 -6.46
C LYS A 56 5.32 10.94 -6.02
N VAL A 57 5.16 11.80 -5.05
CA VAL A 57 6.27 12.57 -4.46
C VAL A 57 7.20 11.65 -3.66
N ILE A 58 8.50 11.77 -3.90
CA ILE A 58 9.54 10.98 -3.22
C ILE A 58 10.74 11.85 -2.84
N GLY A 59 11.57 11.33 -1.94
CA GLY A 59 12.85 11.92 -1.57
C GLY A 59 12.73 13.19 -0.73
N ARG A 60 13.84 13.90 -0.61
CA ARG A 60 13.96 15.14 0.16
C ARG A 60 13.54 16.37 -0.64
N TYR A 61 13.36 17.47 0.06
CA TYR A 61 13.24 18.77 -0.59
C TYR A 61 14.58 19.18 -1.22
N MET A 62 14.51 19.88 -2.35
CA MET A 62 15.64 20.32 -3.18
C MET A 62 15.54 21.82 -3.45
N THR A 63 16.68 22.45 -3.75
CA THR A 63 16.74 23.80 -4.31
C THR A 63 16.36 23.78 -5.80
N ALA A 64 16.18 24.96 -6.42
CA ALA A 64 15.91 25.07 -7.85
C ALA A 64 17.07 24.50 -8.69
N GLU A 65 18.33 24.77 -8.31
CA GLU A 65 19.49 24.26 -9.03
C GLU A 65 19.60 22.72 -8.92
N GLU A 66 19.27 22.15 -7.75
CA GLU A 66 19.22 20.69 -7.57
C GLU A 66 18.09 20.06 -8.38
N ALA A 67 16.95 20.72 -8.51
CA ALA A 67 15.81 20.30 -9.31
C ALA A 67 16.16 20.27 -10.80
N GLU A 68 16.78 21.33 -11.32
CA GLU A 68 17.26 21.42 -12.72
C GLU A 68 18.25 20.28 -13.01
N ALA A 69 19.19 20.03 -12.11
CA ALA A 69 20.14 18.92 -12.26
C ALA A 69 19.46 17.52 -12.22
N GLU A 70 18.32 17.35 -11.58
CA GLU A 70 17.53 16.11 -11.63
C GLU A 70 16.72 15.99 -12.94
N GLU A 71 16.18 17.08 -13.47
CA GLU A 71 15.51 17.10 -14.76
C GLU A 71 16.48 16.81 -15.92
N GLU A 72 17.71 17.33 -15.89
CA GLU A 72 18.76 17.00 -16.85
C GLU A 72 19.11 15.51 -16.87
N LYS A 73 18.94 14.80 -15.75
CA LYS A 73 19.09 13.34 -15.67
C LYS A 73 17.85 12.58 -16.14
N GLY A 74 16.80 13.28 -16.59
CA GLY A 74 15.53 12.70 -17.02
C GLY A 74 14.58 12.33 -15.87
N ASN A 75 14.80 12.84 -14.65
CA ASN A 75 13.87 12.70 -13.55
C ASN A 75 12.78 13.78 -13.63
N HIS A 76 11.62 13.49 -13.07
CA HIS A 76 10.53 14.48 -12.95
C HIS A 76 10.58 15.12 -11.57
N VAL A 77 10.26 16.41 -11.52
CA VAL A 77 10.19 17.19 -10.28
C VAL A 77 8.89 17.98 -10.22
N VAL A 78 8.47 18.35 -9.03
CA VAL A 78 7.33 19.24 -8.77
C VAL A 78 7.74 20.29 -7.77
N GLU A 79 7.27 21.52 -7.98
CA GLU A 79 7.41 22.58 -7.00
C GLU A 79 6.36 22.43 -5.89
N GLU A 80 6.79 22.52 -4.65
CA GLU A 80 5.96 22.45 -3.46
C GLU A 80 6.41 23.51 -2.45
N ASN A 81 5.60 24.55 -2.24
CA ASN A 81 5.85 25.62 -1.27
C ASN A 81 7.22 26.31 -1.41
N GLY A 82 7.65 26.60 -2.64
CA GLY A 82 8.93 27.27 -2.93
C GLY A 82 10.16 26.36 -2.84
N SER A 83 9.96 25.07 -2.70
CA SER A 83 10.98 24.02 -2.78
C SER A 83 10.59 23.01 -3.84
N TYR A 84 11.48 22.10 -4.18
CA TYR A 84 11.24 21.10 -5.22
C TYR A 84 11.36 19.69 -4.65
N ARG A 85 10.56 18.77 -5.19
CA ARG A 85 10.66 17.33 -4.89
C ARG A 85 10.58 16.51 -6.15
N ARG A 86 11.25 15.36 -6.13
CA ARG A 86 11.10 14.38 -7.21
C ARG A 86 9.71 13.77 -7.17
N ILE A 87 9.17 13.53 -8.35
CA ILE A 87 7.98 12.71 -8.54
C ILE A 87 8.32 11.49 -9.39
N ILE A 88 7.61 10.41 -9.15
CA ILE A 88 7.81 9.12 -9.83
C ILE A 88 6.46 8.50 -10.18
N ALA A 89 6.46 7.60 -11.14
CA ALA A 89 5.27 6.83 -11.49
C ALA A 89 4.75 6.02 -10.30
N SER A 90 3.43 5.95 -10.16
CA SER A 90 2.76 5.12 -9.17
C SER A 90 1.70 4.22 -9.85
N PRO A 91 2.16 3.17 -10.57
CA PRO A 91 1.28 2.28 -11.30
C PRO A 91 0.47 1.39 -10.35
N ARG A 92 -0.64 0.84 -10.86
CA ARG A 92 -1.45 -0.15 -10.14
C ARG A 92 -0.75 -1.52 -10.06
N PRO A 93 -0.88 -2.24 -8.94
CA PRO A 93 -0.40 -3.61 -8.82
C PRO A 93 -1.26 -4.54 -9.69
N VAL A 94 -0.61 -5.36 -10.51
CA VAL A 94 -1.30 -6.34 -11.37
C VAL A 94 -1.27 -7.72 -10.73
N ASP A 95 -0.10 -8.12 -10.19
CA ASP A 95 0.13 -9.45 -9.65
C ASP A 95 1.25 -9.44 -8.60
N ILE A 96 1.31 -10.47 -7.76
CA ILE A 96 2.32 -10.62 -6.71
C ILE A 96 3.03 -11.96 -6.92
N TYR A 97 4.33 -11.92 -7.22
CA TYR A 97 5.07 -13.13 -7.58
C TYR A 97 5.21 -14.14 -6.45
N GLU A 98 5.38 -13.67 -5.22
CA GLU A 98 5.60 -14.53 -4.06
C GLU A 98 4.31 -14.98 -3.38
N ILE A 99 3.16 -14.83 -4.03
CA ILE A 99 1.84 -15.15 -3.44
C ILE A 99 1.73 -16.60 -2.96
N ASP A 100 2.27 -17.57 -3.70
CA ASP A 100 2.21 -18.97 -3.32
C ASP A 100 3.05 -19.26 -2.08
N ALA A 101 4.21 -18.59 -1.94
CA ALA A 101 5.03 -18.67 -0.73
C ALA A 101 4.29 -18.05 0.47
N VAL A 102 3.64 -16.91 0.29
CA VAL A 102 2.83 -16.27 1.34
C VAL A 102 1.70 -17.18 1.78
N LYS A 103 0.94 -17.78 0.83
CA LYS A 103 -0.13 -18.75 1.11
C LYS A 103 0.39 -19.94 1.92
N ALA A 104 1.46 -20.57 1.46
CA ALA A 104 2.05 -21.74 2.13
C ALA A 104 2.46 -21.43 3.58
N LEU A 105 3.02 -20.23 3.84
CA LEU A 105 3.38 -19.82 5.20
C LEU A 105 2.13 -19.57 6.07
N ILE A 106 1.10 -18.95 5.52
CA ILE A 106 -0.17 -18.72 6.23
C ILE A 106 -0.84 -20.06 6.56
N ASP A 107 -0.90 -20.99 5.60
CA ASP A 107 -1.47 -22.33 5.79
C ASP A 107 -0.69 -23.13 6.85
N ALA A 108 0.60 -22.88 6.97
CA ALA A 108 1.43 -23.41 8.05
C ALA A 108 1.23 -22.69 9.42
N GLY A 109 0.27 -21.76 9.51
CA GLY A 109 -0.09 -21.04 10.74
C GLY A 109 0.86 -19.89 11.10
N GLN A 110 1.71 -19.45 10.18
CA GLN A 110 2.64 -18.35 10.43
C GLN A 110 1.97 -16.97 10.28
N ILE A 111 2.56 -15.97 10.89
CA ILE A 111 2.29 -14.56 10.59
C ILE A 111 3.28 -14.13 9.50
N VAL A 112 2.77 -13.57 8.42
CA VAL A 112 3.59 -13.21 7.26
C VAL A 112 3.63 -11.71 7.06
N ILE A 113 4.83 -11.16 6.95
CA ILE A 113 5.09 -9.78 6.57
C ILE A 113 5.48 -9.80 5.09
N ALA A 114 4.65 -9.21 4.24
CA ALA A 114 4.84 -9.21 2.80
C ALA A 114 4.50 -7.85 2.19
N ALA A 115 4.95 -7.60 0.97
CA ALA A 115 4.65 -6.41 0.17
C ALA A 115 4.97 -5.07 0.87
N GLY A 116 5.97 -5.04 1.74
CA GLY A 116 6.38 -3.82 2.44
C GLY A 116 6.63 -2.66 1.48
N GLY A 117 6.10 -1.47 1.84
CA GLY A 117 6.20 -0.27 1.00
C GLY A 117 5.41 -0.30 -0.31
N GLY A 118 4.50 -1.27 -0.48
CA GLY A 118 3.77 -1.51 -1.73
C GLY A 118 4.40 -2.58 -2.63
N GLY A 119 5.47 -3.23 -2.16
CA GLY A 119 6.22 -4.23 -2.94
C GLY A 119 7.31 -3.62 -3.83
N ILE A 120 8.11 -4.48 -4.43
CA ILE A 120 9.13 -4.09 -5.41
C ILE A 120 8.48 -4.08 -6.79
N PRO A 121 8.30 -2.92 -7.44
CA PRO A 121 7.67 -2.88 -8.75
C PRO A 121 8.57 -3.51 -9.81
N VAL A 122 8.04 -4.49 -10.53
CA VAL A 122 8.75 -5.20 -11.60
C VAL A 122 7.89 -5.32 -12.85
N MET A 123 8.56 -5.36 -14.00
CA MET A 123 7.99 -5.59 -15.32
C MET A 123 8.55 -6.87 -15.92
N GLU A 124 7.75 -7.60 -16.66
CA GLU A 124 8.21 -8.76 -17.43
C GLU A 124 8.89 -8.33 -18.73
N GLN A 125 10.09 -8.87 -18.95
CA GLN A 125 10.81 -8.76 -20.22
C GLN A 125 11.24 -10.15 -20.69
N GLY A 126 10.39 -10.80 -21.45
CA GLY A 126 10.56 -12.20 -21.80
C GLY A 126 10.52 -13.08 -20.54
N THR A 127 11.61 -13.81 -20.25
CA THR A 127 11.73 -14.65 -19.05
C THR A 127 12.34 -13.93 -17.83
N LYS A 128 12.64 -12.64 -17.95
CA LYS A 128 13.31 -11.88 -16.89
C LYS A 128 12.38 -10.86 -16.28
N LEU A 129 12.50 -10.67 -14.96
CA LEU A 129 11.89 -9.55 -14.26
C LEU A 129 12.89 -8.39 -14.23
N LYS A 130 12.43 -7.22 -14.62
CA LYS A 130 13.18 -5.97 -14.55
C LYS A 130 12.50 -5.02 -13.56
N GLY A 131 13.27 -4.50 -12.61
CA GLY A 131 12.77 -3.46 -11.70
C GLY A 131 12.28 -2.24 -12.45
N ALA A 132 11.06 -1.80 -12.14
CA ALA A 132 10.49 -0.57 -12.66
C ALA A 132 11.01 0.66 -11.86
N SER A 133 11.15 1.80 -12.55
CA SER A 133 11.39 3.09 -11.91
C SER A 133 10.06 3.67 -11.43
N ALA A 134 9.49 3.08 -10.39
CA ALA A 134 8.17 3.37 -9.88
C ALA A 134 8.08 3.09 -8.37
N VAL A 135 7.02 3.56 -7.73
CA VAL A 135 6.63 3.20 -6.36
C VAL A 135 5.13 2.89 -6.37
N ILE A 136 4.75 1.70 -5.99
CA ILE A 136 3.34 1.30 -5.92
C ILE A 136 2.74 1.84 -4.61
N GLU A 137 1.53 2.40 -4.68
CA GLU A 137 0.80 2.80 -3.47
C GLU A 137 0.47 1.56 -2.64
N LYS A 138 0.94 1.56 -1.39
CA LYS A 138 0.85 0.40 -0.50
C LYS A 138 -0.58 -0.08 -0.24
N ASP A 139 -1.55 0.85 -0.25
CA ASP A 139 -2.94 0.52 0.02
C ASP A 139 -3.52 -0.35 -1.12
N TYR A 140 -3.17 -0.07 -2.38
CA TYR A 140 -3.55 -0.92 -3.53
C TYR A 140 -2.88 -2.30 -3.49
N THR A 141 -1.61 -2.36 -3.11
CA THR A 141 -0.94 -3.66 -3.00
C THR A 141 -1.52 -4.48 -1.84
N ALA A 142 -1.88 -3.85 -0.72
CA ALA A 142 -2.55 -4.52 0.39
C ALA A 142 -3.91 -5.10 -0.04
N ALA A 143 -4.71 -4.34 -0.78
CA ALA A 143 -5.98 -4.80 -1.34
C ALA A 143 -5.77 -5.97 -2.32
N LYS A 144 -4.77 -5.87 -3.22
CA LYS A 144 -4.42 -6.93 -4.16
C LYS A 144 -3.95 -8.19 -3.46
N LEU A 145 -3.10 -8.06 -2.44
CA LEU A 145 -2.64 -9.18 -1.63
C LEU A 145 -3.81 -9.86 -0.89
N ALA A 146 -4.68 -9.06 -0.27
CA ALA A 146 -5.86 -9.56 0.42
C ALA A 146 -6.82 -10.31 -0.54
N ASP A 147 -7.01 -9.77 -1.75
CA ASP A 147 -7.80 -10.42 -2.80
C ASP A 147 -7.19 -11.76 -3.22
N MET A 148 -5.89 -11.81 -3.53
CA MET A 148 -5.20 -13.02 -3.94
C MET A 148 -5.13 -14.09 -2.83
N LEU A 149 -5.19 -13.68 -1.56
CA LEU A 149 -5.26 -14.57 -0.39
C LEU A 149 -6.69 -15.01 -0.05
N ASP A 150 -7.68 -14.52 -0.77
CA ASP A 150 -9.11 -14.68 -0.45
C ASP A 150 -9.42 -14.30 1.01
N ALA A 151 -8.85 -13.19 1.45
CA ALA A 151 -9.07 -12.69 2.80
C ALA A 151 -10.51 -12.17 2.95
N SER A 152 -11.10 -12.43 4.11
CA SER A 152 -12.44 -11.89 4.45
C SER A 152 -12.38 -10.42 4.90
N THR A 153 -11.22 -9.97 5.39
CA THR A 153 -11.08 -8.65 5.97
C THR A 153 -9.77 -7.99 5.54
N LEU A 154 -9.86 -6.73 5.09
CA LEU A 154 -8.73 -5.83 4.88
C LEU A 154 -8.77 -4.75 5.96
N LEU A 155 -7.71 -4.66 6.76
CA LEU A 155 -7.57 -3.62 7.78
C LEU A 155 -6.45 -2.66 7.40
N ILE A 156 -6.80 -1.39 7.15
CA ILE A 156 -5.84 -0.32 6.87
C ILE A 156 -5.66 0.53 8.12
N LEU A 157 -4.47 0.52 8.68
CA LEU A 157 -4.12 1.28 9.88
C LEU A 157 -3.45 2.61 9.49
N THR A 158 -3.91 3.68 10.11
CA THR A 158 -3.48 5.06 9.85
C THR A 158 -3.36 5.83 11.17
N ALA A 159 -2.95 7.09 11.12
CA ALA A 159 -2.95 8.00 12.28
C ALA A 159 -4.31 8.69 12.49
N ARG A 160 -5.30 8.48 11.62
CA ARG A 160 -6.65 9.06 11.73
C ARG A 160 -7.62 8.05 12.33
N ASP A 161 -8.54 8.53 13.16
CA ASP A 161 -9.54 7.67 13.79
C ASP A 161 -10.56 7.15 12.77
N GLN A 162 -10.94 7.98 11.81
CA GLN A 162 -11.91 7.69 10.76
C GLN A 162 -11.51 8.38 9.45
N MET A 163 -12.08 7.94 8.34
CA MET A 163 -12.03 8.68 7.09
C MET A 163 -13.08 9.79 7.08
N GLU A 164 -12.82 10.82 6.33
CA GLU A 164 -13.67 12.01 6.23
C GLU A 164 -13.99 12.30 4.76
N ALA A 165 -15.23 12.71 4.51
CA ALA A 165 -15.64 13.37 3.28
C ALA A 165 -16.04 14.82 3.63
N ASP A 166 -15.44 15.81 2.96
CA ASP A 166 -15.64 17.23 3.23
C ASP A 166 -15.46 17.61 4.72
N GLY A 167 -14.51 16.95 5.40
CA GLY A 167 -14.22 17.18 6.82
C GLY A 167 -15.25 16.58 7.78
N LYS A 168 -16.15 15.73 7.30
CA LYS A 168 -17.12 15.01 8.15
C LYS A 168 -16.70 13.56 8.29
N PRO A 169 -16.60 13.03 9.52
CA PRO A 169 -16.23 11.64 9.76
C PRO A 169 -17.30 10.67 9.23
N ILE A 170 -16.83 9.53 8.73
CA ILE A 170 -17.67 8.49 8.13
C ILE A 170 -17.52 7.20 8.94
N ASP A 171 -18.60 6.67 9.46
CA ASP A 171 -18.61 5.39 10.20
C ASP A 171 -18.65 4.18 9.25
N ALA A 172 -19.49 4.23 8.22
CA ALA A 172 -19.66 3.15 7.27
C ALA A 172 -20.06 3.66 5.88
N LEU A 173 -19.69 2.92 4.86
CA LEU A 173 -20.08 3.11 3.45
C LEU A 173 -20.34 1.76 2.80
N THR A 174 -21.29 1.72 1.89
CA THR A 174 -21.30 0.69 0.85
C THR A 174 -20.27 1.04 -0.24
N SER A 175 -19.88 0.06 -1.03
CA SER A 175 -19.00 0.30 -2.19
C SER A 175 -19.59 1.32 -3.16
N GLU A 176 -20.92 1.29 -3.36
CA GLU A 176 -21.62 2.23 -4.24
C GLU A 176 -21.57 3.66 -3.70
N GLU A 177 -21.85 3.87 -2.41
CA GLU A 177 -21.73 5.18 -1.76
C GLU A 177 -20.29 5.70 -1.82
N ALA A 178 -19.31 4.83 -1.59
CA ALA A 178 -17.90 5.20 -1.67
C ALA A 178 -17.50 5.63 -3.10
N ILE A 179 -17.95 4.90 -4.13
CA ILE A 179 -17.71 5.25 -5.55
C ILE A 179 -18.35 6.61 -5.86
N GLN A 180 -19.59 6.83 -5.45
CA GLN A 180 -20.25 8.11 -5.67
C GLN A 180 -19.47 9.28 -5.06
N LEU A 181 -19.04 9.15 -3.79
CA LEU A 181 -18.27 10.20 -3.11
C LEU A 181 -16.88 10.41 -3.75
N MET A 182 -16.26 9.35 -4.31
CA MET A 182 -15.01 9.47 -5.09
C MET A 182 -15.23 10.25 -6.38
N ASP A 183 -16.27 9.93 -7.15
CA ASP A 183 -16.59 10.56 -8.43
C ASP A 183 -16.98 12.05 -8.25
N GLU A 184 -17.62 12.38 -7.15
CA GLU A 184 -18.01 13.75 -6.77
C GLU A 184 -16.83 14.55 -6.16
N GLY A 185 -15.68 13.91 -5.88
CA GLY A 185 -14.47 14.58 -5.38
C GLY A 185 -14.50 14.97 -3.90
N HIS A 186 -15.23 14.25 -3.07
CA HIS A 186 -15.38 14.54 -1.63
C HIS A 186 -14.21 14.05 -0.75
N PHE A 187 -13.24 13.33 -1.33
CA PHE A 187 -12.07 12.81 -0.60
C PHE A 187 -10.79 13.56 -0.96
N ASP A 188 -9.92 13.76 0.03
CA ASP A 188 -8.57 14.23 -0.21
C ASP A 188 -7.80 13.27 -1.12
N GLU A 189 -7.33 13.80 -2.26
CA GLU A 189 -6.73 13.00 -3.35
C GLU A 189 -5.43 12.28 -2.96
N ILE A 190 -4.69 12.82 -1.99
CA ILE A 190 -3.36 12.32 -1.64
C ILE A 190 -3.43 11.28 -0.52
N THR A 191 -4.25 11.54 0.50
CA THR A 191 -4.23 10.76 1.74
C THR A 191 -5.42 9.84 1.92
N THR A 192 -6.61 10.24 1.45
CA THR A 192 -7.88 9.52 1.69
C THR A 192 -8.31 8.70 0.48
N LEU A 193 -8.35 9.31 -0.69
CA LEU A 193 -8.83 8.68 -1.92
C LEU A 193 -8.14 7.33 -2.23
N PRO A 194 -6.80 7.18 -2.17
CA PRO A 194 -6.16 5.90 -2.45
C PRO A 194 -6.56 4.77 -1.49
N LYS A 195 -6.87 5.10 -0.23
CA LYS A 195 -7.31 4.11 0.77
C LYS A 195 -8.73 3.65 0.52
N ILE A 196 -9.64 4.59 0.26
CA ILE A 196 -11.05 4.29 -0.05
C ILE A 196 -11.13 3.44 -1.33
N ASP A 197 -10.44 3.86 -2.39
CA ASP A 197 -10.42 3.15 -3.68
C ASP A 197 -9.82 1.72 -3.55
N ALA A 198 -8.75 1.55 -2.78
CA ALA A 198 -8.20 0.24 -2.48
C ALA A 198 -9.21 -0.65 -1.72
N CYS A 199 -9.92 -0.09 -0.73
CA CYS A 199 -10.95 -0.80 0.01
C CYS A 199 -12.13 -1.19 -0.88
N VAL A 200 -12.62 -0.29 -1.72
CA VAL A 200 -13.69 -0.55 -2.70
C VAL A 200 -13.27 -1.68 -3.65
N SER A 201 -12.05 -1.61 -4.20
CA SER A 201 -11.52 -2.65 -5.06
C SER A 201 -11.50 -4.02 -4.36
N PHE A 202 -11.13 -4.08 -3.09
CA PHE A 202 -11.11 -5.32 -2.31
C PHE A 202 -12.51 -5.87 -2.02
N VAL A 203 -13.45 -5.04 -1.54
CA VAL A 203 -14.79 -5.55 -1.18
C VAL A 203 -15.63 -5.93 -2.40
N THR A 204 -15.38 -5.32 -3.55
CA THR A 204 -16.08 -5.66 -4.80
C THR A 204 -15.51 -6.89 -5.51
N SER A 205 -14.28 -7.30 -5.21
CA SER A 205 -13.62 -8.46 -5.85
C SER A 205 -14.10 -9.82 -5.31
N GLY A 206 -14.89 -9.86 -4.24
CA GLY A 206 -15.41 -11.10 -3.66
C GLY A 206 -16.70 -10.92 -2.89
N GLU A 207 -17.21 -12.01 -2.34
CA GLU A 207 -18.42 -12.00 -1.52
C GLU A 207 -18.06 -11.92 -0.03
N GLU A 208 -18.93 -11.32 0.78
CA GLU A 208 -18.81 -11.22 2.25
C GLU A 208 -17.50 -10.59 2.74
N ARG A 209 -16.88 -9.74 1.92
CA ARG A 209 -15.64 -9.03 2.27
C ARG A 209 -15.92 -7.71 2.98
N THR A 210 -15.07 -7.39 3.94
CA THR A 210 -15.13 -6.12 4.70
C THR A 210 -13.77 -5.44 4.70
N ALA A 211 -13.74 -4.15 4.39
CA ALA A 211 -12.55 -3.32 4.61
C ALA A 211 -12.81 -2.35 5.76
N ILE A 212 -11.78 -2.10 6.57
CA ILE A 212 -11.86 -1.22 7.73
C ILE A 212 -10.62 -0.31 7.73
N ILE A 213 -10.84 0.99 7.90
CA ILE A 213 -9.77 2.00 7.98
C ILE A 213 -9.88 2.72 9.32
N GLY A 214 -8.78 2.86 10.05
CA GLY A 214 -8.81 3.60 11.31
C GLY A 214 -7.47 3.66 12.01
N ASN A 215 -7.48 4.17 13.24
CA ASN A 215 -6.28 4.46 14.00
C ASN A 215 -5.55 3.18 14.42
N LEU A 216 -4.22 3.18 14.24
CA LEU A 216 -3.35 2.09 14.64
C LEU A 216 -3.51 1.71 16.13
N ASP A 217 -3.66 2.72 17.00
CA ASP A 217 -3.81 2.50 18.44
C ASP A 217 -5.14 1.83 18.80
N ASP A 218 -6.12 1.90 17.90
CA ASP A 218 -7.45 1.32 18.04
C ASP A 218 -7.65 -0.02 17.30
N ALA A 219 -6.60 -0.63 16.78
CA ALA A 219 -6.67 -1.85 15.95
C ALA A 219 -7.57 -2.94 16.54
N TYR A 220 -7.54 -3.15 17.86
CA TYR A 220 -8.41 -4.08 18.56
C TYR A 220 -9.91 -3.73 18.45
N HIS A 221 -10.25 -2.45 18.51
CA HIS A 221 -11.63 -1.96 18.39
C HIS A 221 -12.11 -1.95 16.96
N LEU A 222 -11.21 -1.68 16.00
CA LEU A 222 -11.49 -1.71 14.56
C LEU A 222 -11.95 -3.11 14.11
N ILE A 223 -11.20 -4.15 14.46
CA ILE A 223 -11.54 -5.55 14.11
C ILE A 223 -12.91 -5.95 14.67
N ARG A 224 -13.32 -5.38 15.81
CA ARG A 224 -14.62 -5.63 16.43
C ARG A 224 -15.74 -4.72 15.93
N GLY A 225 -15.49 -3.89 14.92
CA GLY A 225 -16.47 -2.99 14.33
C GLY A 225 -16.96 -1.87 15.25
N ARG A 226 -16.13 -1.45 16.20
CA ARG A 226 -16.50 -0.43 17.21
C ARG A 226 -15.97 0.96 16.87
N ARG A 227 -15.01 1.06 15.98
CA ARG A 227 -14.34 2.30 15.54
C ARG A 227 -13.93 2.20 14.08
N GLY A 228 -13.45 3.34 13.52
CA GLY A 228 -12.98 3.45 12.17
C GLY A 228 -14.10 3.61 11.13
N THR A 229 -13.71 3.65 9.88
CA THR A 229 -14.61 3.64 8.73
C THR A 229 -14.68 2.22 8.16
N ARG A 230 -15.87 1.66 8.07
CA ARG A 230 -16.14 0.34 7.50
C ARG A 230 -16.67 0.47 6.08
N ILE A 231 -16.13 -0.33 5.15
CA ILE A 231 -16.60 -0.42 3.77
C ILE A 231 -17.02 -1.86 3.48
N THR A 232 -18.20 -2.04 2.91
CA THR A 232 -18.76 -3.33 2.47
C THR A 232 -19.28 -3.22 1.05
N LYS A 233 -19.60 -4.36 0.44
CA LYS A 233 -20.25 -4.42 -0.87
C LYS A 233 -21.67 -3.89 -0.81
#